data_fdfdb53ae3508a001962d4fbddd40ce8
#
_entry.id   fdfdb53ae3508a001962d4fbddd40ce8
#
_cell.length_a   1.000
_cell.length_b   1.000
_cell.length_c   1.000
_cell.angle_alpha   90.00
_cell.angle_beta   90.00
_cell.angle_gamma   90.00
#
_symmetry.space_group_name_H-M   'P 1'
#
loop_
_entity.id
_entity.type
_entity.pdbx_description
1 polymer ?
#
loop_
_entity_poly.entity_id
_entity_poly.type
_entity_poly.pdbx_seq_one_letter_code
_entity_poly.pdbx_strand_id
1 'polypeptide(L)'
;MQRNRKVFKSKFLENETVAISVWTTPKRTKTYPFARVYDTLSYDGIKITIIPAMVDYGKHGERGKIQPSTVDWMTSISVYLILGTYVHAEKGKKGKMAANAGSKTQSSEGKPKFAQGQKFDTDYLQKQIETIIMTKPDVKEWNEKQLEMIPEFLEKGIEIYKKLGEKLGVPLGNFAKMEYDVRRWTKDSKQFLKDCEEASKGAQNRETVSDHVLEDVPGNKGKINIDFGESRKLYLTSDSMELEKGTVKLLEGKNTSSGKYPVMGDVKDALIKLMIFRSSDFEFEGEELEKKLVCYLTGNQNDVEDEFRNNCKSLIDECSANDIELVLNRRIIK
;
A
#
# COMPACT_ATOMS: atom_id res chain seq x y z
N MET A 1 9.02 1.43 -16.13
CA MET A 1 8.66 0.95 -14.79
C MET A 1 9.82 0.39 -13.95
N GLN A 2 11.05 0.35 -14.46
CA GLN A 2 12.25 -0.13 -13.77
C GLN A 2 12.85 0.83 -12.72
N ARG A 3 12.26 1.99 -12.46
CA ARG A 3 12.92 3.10 -11.71
C ARG A 3 13.01 2.94 -10.18
N ASN A 4 12.35 1.97 -9.57
CA ASN A 4 12.35 1.86 -8.10
C ASN A 4 12.99 0.58 -7.55
N ARG A 5 13.50 -0.31 -8.40
CA ARG A 5 14.27 -1.45 -7.95
C ARG A 5 15.75 -1.05 -7.87
N LYS A 6 16.20 -0.61 -6.71
CA LYS A 6 17.63 -0.49 -6.43
C LYS A 6 18.10 -1.84 -5.88
N VAL A 7 18.70 -2.64 -6.72
CA VAL A 7 19.50 -3.79 -6.26
C VAL A 7 20.82 -3.22 -5.76
N PHE A 8 21.03 -3.24 -4.46
CA PHE A 8 22.32 -2.88 -3.88
C PHE A 8 23.16 -4.15 -3.75
N LYS A 9 24.29 -4.16 -4.42
CA LYS A 9 25.34 -5.14 -4.07
C LYS A 9 25.99 -4.61 -2.79
N SER A 10 25.77 -5.33 -1.69
CA SER A 10 26.43 -5.00 -0.43
C SER A 10 27.93 -5.17 -0.59
N LYS A 11 28.69 -4.15 -0.21
CA LYS A 11 30.16 -4.25 -0.09
C LYS A 11 30.62 -5.21 1.01
N PHE A 12 29.68 -5.61 1.89
CA PHE A 12 29.99 -6.41 3.08
C PHE A 12 29.74 -7.92 2.91
N LEU A 13 29.02 -8.31 1.84
CA LEU A 13 28.71 -9.71 1.59
C LEU A 13 28.90 -9.96 0.10
N GLU A 14 29.95 -10.66 -0.26
CA GLU A 14 30.35 -10.92 -1.66
C GLU A 14 29.29 -11.68 -2.48
N ASN A 15 28.28 -12.29 -1.83
CA ASN A 15 27.30 -13.18 -2.47
C ASN A 15 25.83 -12.90 -2.16
N GLU A 16 25.46 -11.84 -1.42
CA GLU A 16 24.06 -11.59 -1.11
C GLU A 16 23.45 -10.44 -1.89
N THR A 17 22.35 -10.69 -2.55
CA THR A 17 21.53 -9.67 -3.19
C THR A 17 20.46 -9.18 -2.22
N VAL A 18 20.33 -7.87 -2.06
CA VAL A 18 19.31 -7.22 -1.24
C VAL A 18 18.34 -6.47 -2.14
N ALA A 19 17.06 -6.77 -2.04
CA ALA A 19 16.02 -6.03 -2.73
C ALA A 19 15.43 -4.98 -1.79
N ILE A 20 15.54 -3.70 -2.15
CA ILE A 20 15.01 -2.60 -1.36
C ILE A 20 13.91 -1.89 -2.11
N SER A 21 12.78 -1.75 -1.44
CA SER A 21 11.63 -0.97 -1.88
C SER A 21 11.50 0.28 -1.00
N VAL A 22 11.14 1.40 -1.61
CA VAL A 22 10.98 2.67 -0.88
C VAL A 22 9.59 3.23 -1.19
N TRP A 23 8.76 3.34 -0.16
CA TRP A 23 7.45 3.97 -0.27
C TRP A 23 7.57 5.49 -0.10
N THR A 24 6.78 6.22 -0.85
CA THR A 24 6.72 7.69 -0.73
C THR A 24 5.61 8.16 0.21
N THR A 25 4.67 7.28 0.52
CA THR A 25 3.59 7.52 1.48
C THR A 25 3.28 6.24 2.26
N PRO A 26 2.72 6.34 3.47
CA PRO A 26 2.30 5.16 4.23
C PRO A 26 1.02 4.51 3.67
N LYS A 27 0.36 5.12 2.69
CA LYS A 27 -0.83 4.57 2.06
C LYS A 27 -0.47 3.62 0.95
N ARG A 28 -1.09 2.45 0.92
CA ARG A 28 -0.87 1.38 -0.06
C ARG A 28 -0.91 1.85 -1.51
N THR A 29 -1.96 2.60 -1.83
CA THR A 29 -2.39 2.89 -3.20
C THR A 29 -1.43 3.66 -4.07
N LYS A 30 -0.59 4.51 -3.48
CA LYS A 30 0.20 5.46 -4.28
C LYS A 30 1.64 5.06 -4.51
N THR A 31 2.15 4.10 -3.76
CA THR A 31 3.58 3.82 -3.70
C THR A 31 3.94 2.37 -3.83
N TYR A 32 2.95 1.54 -4.07
CA TYR A 32 3.20 0.14 -4.33
C TYR A 32 4.21 -0.01 -5.48
N PRO A 33 5.41 -0.57 -5.20
CA PRO A 33 6.48 -0.61 -6.18
C PRO A 33 6.35 -1.76 -7.16
N PHE A 34 5.18 -2.34 -7.31
CA PHE A 34 4.94 -3.63 -7.89
C PHE A 34 5.60 -4.79 -7.15
N ALA A 35 4.89 -5.88 -7.12
CA ALA A 35 5.18 -7.06 -6.44
C ALA A 35 6.51 -7.73 -6.80
N ARG A 36 7.19 -7.34 -7.88
CA ARG A 36 8.54 -7.85 -8.17
C ARG A 36 9.55 -7.62 -7.04
N VAL A 37 9.29 -6.69 -6.15
CA VAL A 37 10.05 -6.59 -4.91
C VAL A 37 9.49 -7.55 -3.87
N TYR A 38 8.21 -7.87 -3.98
CA TYR A 38 7.49 -8.80 -3.13
C TYR A 38 7.22 -10.14 -3.83
N ASP A 39 7.85 -10.36 -4.98
CA ASP A 39 7.88 -11.68 -5.62
C ASP A 39 8.61 -12.65 -4.69
N THR A 40 7.83 -13.09 -3.71
CA THR A 40 8.29 -14.06 -2.71
C THR A 40 8.46 -15.43 -3.30
N LEU A 41 8.01 -15.66 -4.54
CA LEU A 41 8.05 -16.96 -5.21
C LEU A 41 9.40 -17.21 -5.87
N SER A 42 10.09 -16.16 -6.31
CA SER A 42 11.34 -16.32 -7.08
C SER A 42 12.53 -15.54 -6.52
N TYR A 43 12.37 -14.85 -5.38
CA TYR A 43 13.46 -14.08 -4.80
C TYR A 43 13.87 -14.63 -3.43
N ASP A 44 15.00 -15.30 -3.38
CA ASP A 44 15.54 -15.95 -2.18
C ASP A 44 16.39 -15.02 -1.29
N GLY A 45 16.66 -13.78 -1.74
CA GLY A 45 17.49 -12.82 -1.02
C GLY A 45 16.75 -12.04 0.06
N ILE A 46 17.51 -11.15 0.73
CA ILE A 46 16.95 -10.25 1.75
C ILE A 46 16.02 -9.23 1.10
N LYS A 47 14.77 -9.16 1.55
CA LYS A 47 13.76 -8.20 1.09
C LYS A 47 13.53 -7.15 2.16
N ILE A 48 13.75 -5.88 1.82
CA ILE A 48 13.57 -4.75 2.73
C ILE A 48 12.59 -3.76 2.11
N THR A 49 11.64 -3.28 2.88
CA THR A 49 10.77 -2.17 2.49
C THR A 49 10.93 -1.01 3.47
N ILE A 50 11.10 0.20 2.95
CA ILE A 50 11.19 1.43 3.73
C ILE A 50 9.87 2.17 3.57
N ILE A 51 9.18 2.41 4.68
CA ILE A 51 7.88 3.06 4.69
C ILE A 51 7.94 4.30 5.59
N PRO A 52 7.50 5.49 5.14
CA PRO A 52 7.41 6.63 6.03
C PRO A 52 6.33 6.39 7.08
N ALA A 53 6.65 6.63 8.36
CA ALA A 53 5.66 6.52 9.43
C ALA A 53 4.47 7.45 9.19
N MET A 54 4.75 8.64 8.65
CA MET A 54 3.73 9.58 8.24
C MET A 54 4.17 10.42 7.04
N VAL A 55 3.18 11.02 6.37
CA VAL A 55 3.39 11.99 5.29
C VAL A 55 2.44 13.17 5.44
N ASP A 56 2.92 14.37 5.19
CA ASP A 56 2.11 15.57 5.03
C ASP A 56 2.68 16.45 3.90
N TYR A 57 1.88 16.63 2.85
CA TYR A 57 2.21 17.55 1.75
C TYR A 57 1.51 18.91 1.88
N GLY A 58 0.85 19.19 3.01
CA GLY A 58 0.12 20.41 3.26
C GLY A 58 -1.38 20.34 2.95
N LYS A 59 -2.07 21.50 3.00
CA LYS A 59 -3.54 21.60 3.01
C LYS A 59 -4.26 20.79 1.92
N HIS A 60 -3.71 20.73 0.72
CA HIS A 60 -4.32 20.06 -0.44
C HIS A 60 -3.56 18.81 -0.87
N GLY A 61 -2.45 18.51 -0.20
CA GLY A 61 -1.67 17.31 -0.45
C GLY A 61 -2.18 16.11 0.31
N GLU A 62 -1.47 15.00 0.13
CA GLU A 62 -1.75 13.78 0.88
C GLU A 62 -1.29 13.92 2.33
N ARG A 63 -2.09 13.35 3.24
CA ARG A 63 -1.77 13.16 4.65
C ARG A 63 -2.09 11.73 5.02
N GLY A 64 -1.25 11.14 5.82
CA GLY A 64 -1.50 9.80 6.30
C GLY A 64 -0.43 9.32 7.25
N LYS A 65 -0.78 8.31 8.00
CA LYS A 65 0.11 7.58 8.90
C LYS A 65 0.09 6.09 8.56
N ILE A 66 1.16 5.39 8.93
CA ILE A 66 1.23 3.94 8.79
C ILE A 66 0.18 3.25 9.66
N GLN A 67 -0.28 2.11 9.20
CA GLN A 67 -1.22 1.26 9.92
C GLN A 67 -0.51 -0.01 10.39
N PRO A 68 -0.88 -0.56 11.58
CA PRO A 68 -0.35 -1.84 12.05
C PRO A 68 -0.46 -2.95 11.01
N SER A 69 -1.60 -3.04 10.34
CA SER A 69 -1.85 -4.02 9.29
C SER A 69 -0.86 -3.97 8.11
N THR A 70 -0.19 -2.83 7.89
CA THR A 70 0.88 -2.76 6.87
C THR A 70 2.12 -3.52 7.33
N VAL A 71 2.43 -3.45 8.63
CA VAL A 71 3.54 -4.18 9.25
C VAL A 71 3.25 -5.69 9.22
N ASP A 72 2.05 -6.08 9.64
CA ASP A 72 1.61 -7.47 9.65
C ASP A 72 1.65 -8.06 8.23
N TRP A 73 1.21 -7.30 7.23
CA TRP A 73 1.31 -7.73 5.84
C TRP A 73 2.77 -7.92 5.38
N MET A 74 3.68 -6.99 5.69
CA MET A 74 5.10 -7.17 5.36
C MET A 74 5.68 -8.43 6.02
N THR A 75 5.24 -8.72 7.24
CA THR A 75 5.63 -9.93 7.95
C THR A 75 5.13 -11.20 7.24
N SER A 76 3.87 -11.23 6.82
CA SER A 76 3.27 -12.40 6.15
C SER A 76 3.93 -12.75 4.81
N ILE A 77 4.56 -11.77 4.14
CA ILE A 77 5.30 -11.98 2.89
C ILE A 77 6.83 -12.02 3.09
N SER A 78 7.28 -12.18 4.32
CA SER A 78 8.71 -12.28 4.69
C SER A 78 9.57 -11.10 4.20
N VAL A 79 9.07 -9.87 4.42
CA VAL A 79 9.76 -8.62 4.08
C VAL A 79 10.08 -7.85 5.34
N TYR A 80 11.35 -7.48 5.54
CA TYR A 80 11.76 -6.57 6.60
C TYR A 80 11.21 -5.18 6.35
N LEU A 81 10.52 -4.61 7.33
CA LEU A 81 10.05 -3.24 7.28
C LEU A 81 11.01 -2.32 8.04
N ILE A 82 11.33 -1.18 7.47
CA ILE A 82 12.03 -0.09 8.16
C ILE A 82 11.11 1.13 8.16
N LEU A 83 10.72 1.59 9.35
CA LEU A 83 10.04 2.87 9.49
C LEU A 83 11.02 4.01 9.23
N GLY A 84 10.59 4.97 8.42
CA GLY A 84 11.37 6.16 8.13
C GLY A 84 10.62 7.44 8.52
N THR A 85 11.38 8.50 8.81
CA THR A 85 10.86 9.86 8.92
C THR A 85 11.45 10.74 7.85
N TYR A 86 10.64 11.65 7.31
CA TYR A 86 11.13 12.68 6.42
C TYR A 86 11.73 13.83 7.23
N VAL A 87 13.01 14.10 7.02
CA VAL A 87 13.74 15.16 7.73
C VAL A 87 13.98 16.40 6.87
N HIS A 88 13.69 16.32 5.58
CA HIS A 88 13.84 17.41 4.62
C HIS A 88 12.64 17.49 3.67
N ALA A 89 12.28 18.72 3.30
CA ALA A 89 11.32 18.99 2.24
C ALA A 89 11.65 20.33 1.56
N GLU A 90 11.15 20.49 0.34
CA GLU A 90 11.21 21.73 -0.41
C GLU A 90 9.83 22.35 -0.50
N LYS A 91 9.79 23.70 -0.67
CA LYS A 91 8.53 24.40 -0.91
C LYS A 91 7.91 23.95 -2.23
N GLY A 92 6.67 23.48 -2.17
CA GLY A 92 5.94 23.04 -3.35
C GLY A 92 5.64 24.22 -4.28
N LYS A 93 5.75 24.02 -5.58
CA LYS A 93 5.22 24.97 -6.56
C LYS A 93 3.71 25.00 -6.40
N LYS A 94 3.11 26.16 -6.13
CA LYS A 94 1.66 26.35 -6.20
C LYS A 94 1.26 25.91 -7.60
N GLY A 95 0.48 24.84 -7.70
CA GLY A 95 -0.04 24.40 -9.00
C GLY A 95 -0.68 25.61 -9.66
N LYS A 96 -0.32 25.92 -10.90
CA LYS A 96 -1.04 26.91 -11.71
C LYS A 96 -2.48 26.40 -11.75
N MET A 97 -3.40 27.09 -11.08
CA MET A 97 -4.82 26.91 -11.34
C MET A 97 -4.97 27.15 -12.85
N ALA A 98 -5.37 26.14 -13.57
CA ALA A 98 -5.71 26.29 -14.97
C ALA A 98 -6.82 27.35 -15.05
N ALA A 99 -6.50 28.49 -15.63
CA ALA A 99 -7.38 29.64 -15.80
C ALA A 99 -8.41 29.40 -16.93
N ASN A 100 -8.93 28.18 -17.06
CA ASN A 100 -10.03 27.87 -17.97
C ASN A 100 -11.13 27.14 -17.21
N ALA A 101 -11.95 27.94 -16.53
CA ALA A 101 -13.25 27.55 -16.01
C ALA A 101 -14.20 27.22 -17.19
N GLY A 102 -14.17 25.99 -17.68
CA GLY A 102 -15.07 25.57 -18.76
C GLY A 102 -15.08 24.09 -19.06
N SER A 103 -14.07 23.35 -18.65
CA SER A 103 -13.99 21.91 -18.91
C SER A 103 -14.19 21.12 -17.61
N LYS A 104 -15.28 20.32 -17.55
CA LYS A 104 -15.56 19.35 -16.49
C LYS A 104 -14.64 18.12 -16.48
N THR A 105 -13.58 18.11 -17.26
CA THR A 105 -12.51 17.11 -17.20
C THR A 105 -11.53 17.54 -16.13
N GLN A 106 -11.66 16.95 -14.94
CA GLN A 106 -10.59 16.99 -13.95
C GLN A 106 -9.37 16.31 -14.57
N SER A 107 -8.42 17.13 -15.05
CA SER A 107 -7.11 16.64 -15.43
C SER A 107 -6.49 15.93 -14.23
N SER A 108 -5.85 14.80 -14.46
CA SER A 108 -5.12 13.98 -13.51
C SER A 108 -3.86 14.67 -12.92
N GLU A 109 -3.76 15.98 -12.99
CA GLU A 109 -2.74 16.76 -12.31
C GLU A 109 -3.07 16.78 -10.81
N GLY A 110 -2.23 16.09 -10.06
CA GLY A 110 -2.41 15.87 -8.63
C GLY A 110 -2.61 17.18 -7.87
N LYS A 111 -3.42 17.10 -6.80
CA LYS A 111 -3.70 18.21 -5.88
C LYS A 111 -2.42 18.99 -5.54
N PRO A 112 -2.45 20.33 -5.51
CA PRO A 112 -1.27 21.13 -5.24
C PRO A 112 -0.65 20.76 -3.89
N LYS A 113 0.65 20.48 -3.89
CA LYS A 113 1.43 20.17 -2.69
C LYS A 113 2.12 21.43 -2.21
N PHE A 114 2.02 21.73 -0.91
CA PHE A 114 2.76 22.82 -0.29
C PHE A 114 4.20 22.43 0.04
N ALA A 115 4.44 21.15 0.34
CA ALA A 115 5.76 20.56 0.46
C ALA A 115 5.97 19.48 -0.59
N GLN A 116 7.18 19.39 -1.12
CA GLN A 116 7.60 18.38 -2.11
C GLN A 116 9.05 17.97 -1.84
N GLY A 117 9.56 17.01 -2.60
CA GLY A 117 10.97 16.61 -2.49
C GLY A 117 11.37 16.11 -1.10
N GLN A 118 10.43 15.46 -0.39
CA GLN A 118 10.69 14.95 0.95
C GLN A 118 11.79 13.88 0.90
N LYS A 119 12.76 13.97 1.81
CA LYS A 119 13.88 13.05 1.92
C LYS A 119 13.92 12.44 3.31
N PHE A 120 14.17 11.16 3.37
CA PHE A 120 14.38 10.42 4.59
C PHE A 120 15.69 10.81 5.31
N ASP A 121 15.73 10.48 6.58
CA ASP A 121 16.97 10.41 7.35
C ASP A 121 17.82 9.25 6.81
N THR A 122 18.77 9.57 5.94
CA THR A 122 19.56 8.56 5.22
C THR A 122 20.52 7.81 6.14
N ASP A 123 21.07 8.47 7.16
CA ASP A 123 22.03 7.86 8.07
C ASP A 123 21.33 6.82 8.96
N TYR A 124 20.13 7.15 9.43
CA TYR A 124 19.29 6.19 10.14
C TYR A 124 18.95 4.98 9.27
N LEU A 125 18.48 5.22 8.05
CA LEU A 125 18.10 4.12 7.16
C LEU A 125 19.29 3.22 6.81
N GLN A 126 20.45 3.81 6.52
CA GLN A 126 21.67 3.07 6.23
C GLN A 126 22.02 2.12 7.38
N LYS A 127 22.00 2.62 8.60
CA LYS A 127 22.28 1.82 9.80
C LYS A 127 21.29 0.66 9.98
N GLN A 128 20.00 0.90 9.74
CA GLN A 128 19.00 -0.15 9.84
C GLN A 128 19.19 -1.25 8.78
N ILE A 129 19.47 -0.84 7.53
CA ILE A 129 19.77 -1.78 6.44
C ILE A 129 21.00 -2.63 6.76
N GLU A 130 22.08 -2.00 7.21
CA GLU A 130 23.32 -2.69 7.61
C GLU A 130 23.06 -3.69 8.75
N THR A 131 22.28 -3.29 9.75
CA THR A 131 21.91 -4.19 10.85
C THR A 131 21.17 -5.42 10.32
N ILE A 132 20.16 -5.27 9.47
CA ILE A 132 19.43 -6.41 8.87
C ILE A 132 20.39 -7.33 8.10
N ILE A 133 21.26 -6.77 7.28
CA ILE A 133 22.18 -7.55 6.45
C ILE A 133 23.16 -8.34 7.31
N MET A 134 23.72 -7.70 8.35
CA MET A 134 24.74 -8.30 9.20
C MET A 134 24.20 -9.34 10.17
N THR A 135 23.03 -9.08 10.77
CA THR A 135 22.50 -9.92 11.85
C THR A 135 21.42 -10.88 11.39
N LYS A 136 20.77 -10.63 10.24
CA LYS A 136 19.68 -11.45 9.68
C LYS A 136 18.66 -11.85 10.76
N PRO A 137 18.08 -10.88 11.47
CA PRO A 137 17.14 -11.19 12.54
C PRO A 137 15.92 -11.92 11.95
N ASP A 138 15.15 -12.60 12.80
CA ASP A 138 13.85 -13.11 12.39
C ASP A 138 12.95 -11.95 11.91
N VAL A 139 12.26 -12.15 10.78
CA VAL A 139 11.46 -11.10 10.14
C VAL A 139 10.31 -10.66 11.04
N LYS A 140 9.67 -11.61 11.73
CA LYS A 140 8.55 -11.31 12.63
C LYS A 140 9.03 -10.48 13.81
N GLU A 141 10.10 -10.92 14.48
CA GLU A 141 10.68 -10.20 15.61
C GLU A 141 11.14 -8.79 15.24
N TRP A 142 11.76 -8.64 14.07
CA TRP A 142 12.17 -7.34 13.55
C TRP A 142 10.98 -6.42 13.31
N ASN A 143 9.96 -6.92 12.62
CA ASN A 143 8.79 -6.13 12.24
C ASN A 143 7.91 -5.79 13.47
N GLU A 144 7.83 -6.65 14.47
CA GLU A 144 7.16 -6.35 15.74
C GLU A 144 7.83 -5.17 16.46
N LYS A 145 9.15 -5.12 16.52
CA LYS A 145 9.87 -3.96 17.05
C LYS A 145 9.54 -2.68 16.27
N GLN A 146 9.43 -2.76 14.93
CA GLN A 146 9.01 -1.61 14.15
C GLN A 146 7.56 -1.19 14.48
N LEU A 147 6.67 -2.14 14.70
CA LEU A 147 5.28 -1.88 15.09
C LEU A 147 5.19 -1.14 16.42
N GLU A 148 5.92 -1.59 17.42
CA GLU A 148 5.98 -0.95 18.75
C GLU A 148 6.51 0.50 18.68
N MET A 149 7.42 0.77 17.76
CA MET A 149 8.01 2.10 17.57
C MET A 149 7.11 3.08 16.83
N ILE A 150 5.98 2.65 16.25
CA ILE A 150 5.13 3.55 15.43
C ILE A 150 4.70 4.82 16.17
N PRO A 151 4.19 4.77 17.44
CA PRO A 151 3.79 5.98 18.15
C PRO A 151 4.92 6.98 18.31
N GLU A 152 6.13 6.52 18.64
CA GLU A 152 7.32 7.37 18.78
C GLU A 152 7.72 8.01 17.44
N PHE A 153 7.69 7.23 16.35
CA PHE A 153 7.97 7.75 15.01
C PHE A 153 6.94 8.78 14.54
N LEU A 154 5.68 8.61 14.94
CA LEU A 154 4.63 9.59 14.66
C LEU A 154 4.85 10.88 15.44
N GLU A 155 5.24 10.81 16.72
CA GLU A 155 5.57 11.97 17.54
C GLU A 155 6.74 12.76 16.92
N LYS A 156 7.84 12.07 16.66
CA LYS A 156 9.02 12.64 15.97
C LYS A 156 8.65 13.26 14.61
N GLY A 157 7.80 12.58 13.83
CA GLY A 157 7.32 13.06 12.54
C GLY A 157 6.53 14.36 12.65
N ILE A 158 5.64 14.49 13.64
CA ILE A 158 4.87 15.72 13.92
C ILE A 158 5.81 16.87 14.21
N GLU A 159 6.77 16.69 15.09
CA GLU A 159 7.76 17.73 15.44
C GLU A 159 8.56 18.20 14.22
N ILE A 160 9.03 17.24 13.40
CA ILE A 160 9.75 17.56 12.18
C ILE A 160 8.88 18.35 11.21
N TYR A 161 7.62 17.94 11.00
CA TYR A 161 6.72 18.67 10.10
C TYR A 161 6.36 20.07 10.60
N LYS A 162 6.26 20.28 11.90
CA LYS A 162 6.10 21.64 12.46
C LYS A 162 7.31 22.52 12.10
N LYS A 163 8.52 22.05 12.38
CA LYS A 163 9.76 22.76 12.03
C LYS A 163 9.89 23.01 10.52
N LEU A 164 9.53 22.02 9.69
CA LEU A 164 9.53 22.15 8.23
C LEU A 164 8.50 23.18 7.76
N GLY A 165 7.30 23.20 8.35
CA GLY A 165 6.26 24.17 8.04
C GLY A 165 6.71 25.60 8.30
N GLU A 166 7.30 25.84 9.45
CA GLU A 166 7.89 27.14 9.83
C GLU A 166 9.01 27.54 8.87
N LYS A 167 9.98 26.65 8.63
CA LYS A 167 11.12 26.91 7.74
C LYS A 167 10.71 27.23 6.31
N LEU A 168 9.70 26.53 5.80
CA LEU A 168 9.22 26.69 4.41
C LEU A 168 8.18 27.82 4.27
N GLY A 169 7.65 28.32 5.39
CA GLY A 169 6.55 29.29 5.39
C GLY A 169 5.29 28.73 4.74
N VAL A 170 4.94 27.46 5.02
CA VAL A 170 3.79 26.77 4.44
C VAL A 170 2.96 26.08 5.53
N PRO A 171 1.62 26.04 5.38
CA PRO A 171 0.76 25.38 6.34
C PRO A 171 0.87 23.85 6.16
N LEU A 172 1.77 23.24 6.90
CA LEU A 172 1.83 21.79 7.06
C LEU A 172 0.95 21.43 8.25
N GLY A 173 -0.15 20.80 8.00
CA GLY A 173 -1.09 20.16 8.92
C GLY A 173 -1.61 20.97 10.11
N ASN A 174 -2.83 20.65 10.52
CA ASN A 174 -3.27 20.82 11.90
C ASN A 174 -3.06 19.48 12.61
N PHE A 175 -2.04 19.38 13.41
CA PHE A 175 -1.68 18.14 14.10
C PHE A 175 -2.36 17.98 15.46
N ALA A 176 -3.17 18.92 15.92
CA ALA A 176 -3.72 18.91 17.28
C ALA A 176 -4.41 17.57 17.64
N LYS A 177 -5.25 17.04 16.73
CA LYS A 177 -5.88 15.74 16.94
C LYS A 177 -4.86 14.59 16.96
N MET A 178 -3.92 14.61 16.01
CA MET A 178 -2.90 13.56 15.92
C MET A 178 -1.96 13.58 17.14
N GLU A 179 -1.60 14.75 17.63
CA GLU A 179 -0.81 14.90 18.87
C GLU A 179 -1.53 14.33 20.09
N TYR A 180 -2.82 14.62 20.22
CA TYR A 180 -3.62 14.03 21.27
C TYR A 180 -3.63 12.51 21.21
N ASP A 181 -3.87 11.96 20.01
CA ASP A 181 -3.90 10.52 19.79
C ASP A 181 -2.52 9.90 20.04
N VAL A 182 -1.44 10.48 19.52
CA VAL A 182 -0.06 9.99 19.68
C VAL A 182 0.35 9.99 21.15
N ARG A 183 0.08 11.04 21.90
CA ARG A 183 0.37 11.09 23.36
C ARG A 183 -0.33 9.98 24.13
N ARG A 184 -1.53 9.58 23.71
CA ARG A 184 -2.27 8.47 24.30
C ARG A 184 -1.64 7.14 23.92
N TRP A 185 -1.26 6.96 22.66
CA TRP A 185 -0.63 5.75 22.15
C TRP A 185 0.78 5.51 22.66
N THR A 186 1.56 6.57 22.88
CA THR A 186 2.90 6.47 23.49
C THR A 186 2.81 5.98 24.96
N LYS A 187 1.72 6.32 25.65
CA LYS A 187 1.47 5.84 27.03
C LYS A 187 0.93 4.41 27.08
N ASP A 188 0.17 4.02 26.06
CA ASP A 188 -0.45 2.70 25.95
C ASP A 188 -0.47 2.25 24.48
N SER A 189 0.51 1.42 24.12
CA SER A 189 0.65 0.90 22.75
C SER A 189 -0.54 0.02 22.33
N LYS A 190 -1.21 -0.66 23.27
CA LYS A 190 -2.41 -1.45 22.99
C LYS A 190 -3.56 -0.57 22.52
N GLN A 191 -3.65 0.66 23.04
CA GLN A 191 -4.66 1.61 22.59
C GLN A 191 -4.46 2.02 21.11
N PHE A 192 -3.20 2.13 20.66
CA PHE A 192 -2.92 2.37 19.22
C PHE A 192 -3.47 1.26 18.34
N LEU A 193 -3.21 0.01 18.69
CA LEU A 193 -3.69 -1.15 17.93
C LEU A 193 -5.22 -1.18 17.90
N LYS A 194 -5.87 -0.99 19.04
CA LYS A 194 -7.34 -0.94 19.17
C LYS A 194 -7.96 0.16 18.31
N ASP A 195 -7.45 1.39 18.39
CA ASP A 195 -7.98 2.51 17.62
C ASP A 195 -7.83 2.28 16.10
N CYS A 196 -6.74 1.65 15.67
CA CYS A 196 -6.53 1.30 14.27
C CYS A 196 -7.45 0.16 13.81
N GLU A 197 -7.70 -0.83 14.64
CA GLU A 197 -8.64 -1.91 14.38
C GLU A 197 -10.08 -1.39 14.24
N GLU A 198 -10.53 -0.55 15.17
CA GLU A 198 -11.86 0.08 15.12
C GLU A 198 -12.05 0.91 13.86
N ALA A 199 -11.03 1.68 13.47
CA ALA A 199 -11.05 2.46 12.24
C ALA A 199 -11.14 1.58 10.99
N SER A 200 -10.42 0.45 10.95
CA SER A 200 -10.44 -0.52 9.85
C SER A 200 -11.79 -1.20 9.73
N LYS A 201 -12.36 -1.66 10.85
CA LYS A 201 -13.70 -2.24 10.93
C LYS A 201 -14.78 -1.26 10.47
N GLY A 202 -14.69 0.00 10.90
CA GLY A 202 -15.59 1.05 10.46
C GLY A 202 -15.49 1.33 8.96
N ALA A 203 -14.29 1.23 8.37
CA ALA A 203 -14.10 1.36 6.91
C ALA A 203 -14.76 0.18 6.17
N GLN A 204 -14.50 -1.06 6.58
CA GLN A 204 -15.13 -2.25 6.00
C GLN A 204 -16.66 -2.15 5.99
N ASN A 205 -17.26 -1.72 7.10
CA ASN A 205 -18.71 -1.58 7.18
C ASN A 205 -19.26 -0.53 6.20
N ARG A 206 -18.57 0.61 6.03
CA ARG A 206 -18.98 1.63 5.05
C ARG A 206 -18.87 1.11 3.61
N GLU A 207 -17.78 0.42 3.28
CA GLU A 207 -17.59 -0.16 1.94
C GLU A 207 -18.64 -1.21 1.60
N THR A 208 -19.08 -1.99 2.59
CA THR A 208 -20.10 -3.03 2.36
C THR A 208 -21.48 -2.46 2.05
N VAL A 209 -21.81 -1.30 2.66
CA VAL A 209 -23.14 -0.65 2.47
C VAL A 209 -23.17 0.21 1.19
N SER A 210 -22.00 0.61 0.67
CA SER A 210 -21.94 1.43 -0.55
C SER A 210 -22.24 0.57 -1.78
N ASP A 211 -23.32 0.89 -2.51
CA ASP A 211 -23.61 0.27 -3.79
C ASP A 211 -22.59 0.74 -4.84
N HIS A 212 -21.77 -0.19 -5.32
CA HIS A 212 -20.87 0.07 -6.46
C HIS A 212 -21.58 -0.30 -7.77
N VAL A 213 -22.57 0.49 -8.15
CA VAL A 213 -23.30 0.36 -9.43
C VAL A 213 -22.36 0.52 -10.65
N LEU A 214 -21.13 0.99 -10.45
CA LEU A 214 -20.20 1.35 -11.52
C LEU A 214 -19.20 0.26 -11.94
N GLU A 215 -19.06 -0.83 -11.17
CA GLU A 215 -17.93 -1.76 -11.40
C GLU A 215 -18.30 -2.97 -12.28
N ASP A 216 -19.58 -3.17 -12.62
CA ASP A 216 -20.09 -4.29 -13.47
C ASP A 216 -19.43 -5.65 -13.15
N VAL A 217 -19.23 -5.89 -11.86
CA VAL A 217 -18.57 -7.07 -11.33
C VAL A 217 -19.66 -8.09 -10.96
N PRO A 218 -19.58 -9.33 -11.44
CA PRO A 218 -20.53 -10.37 -11.06
C PRO A 218 -20.36 -10.80 -9.61
N GLY A 219 -21.46 -11.13 -8.92
CA GLY A 219 -21.46 -11.69 -7.57
C GLY A 219 -21.73 -10.67 -6.47
N ASN A 220 -21.52 -11.10 -5.22
CA ASN A 220 -21.81 -10.31 -4.02
C ASN A 220 -20.49 -9.89 -3.35
N LYS A 221 -20.50 -8.69 -2.75
CA LYS A 221 -19.37 -8.22 -1.95
C LYS A 221 -19.07 -9.16 -0.79
N GLY A 222 -17.79 -9.49 -0.62
CA GLY A 222 -17.29 -10.27 0.48
C GLY A 222 -16.77 -9.41 1.63
N LYS A 223 -17.02 -9.84 2.87
CA LYS A 223 -16.31 -9.34 4.06
C LYS A 223 -15.22 -10.33 4.42
N ILE A 224 -14.00 -9.82 4.53
CA ILE A 224 -12.83 -10.64 4.81
C ILE A 224 -12.14 -10.08 6.04
N ASN A 225 -11.96 -10.93 7.04
CA ASN A 225 -11.24 -10.59 8.27
C ASN A 225 -9.99 -11.47 8.31
N ILE A 226 -8.82 -10.84 8.23
CA ILE A 226 -7.55 -11.53 8.31
C ILE A 226 -7.04 -11.41 9.74
N ASP A 227 -6.78 -12.54 10.38
CA ASP A 227 -6.25 -12.61 11.73
C ASP A 227 -4.73 -12.80 11.68
N PHE A 228 -3.98 -11.87 12.27
CA PHE A 228 -2.52 -11.96 12.36
C PHE A 228 -2.06 -12.50 13.73
N GLY A 229 -3.00 -12.95 14.57
CA GLY A 229 -2.73 -13.34 15.94
C GLY A 229 -2.66 -12.15 16.90
N GLU A 230 -2.50 -12.43 18.21
CA GLU A 230 -2.37 -11.42 19.27
C GLU A 230 -3.47 -10.33 19.24
N SER A 231 -4.70 -10.71 18.86
CA SER A 231 -5.84 -9.81 18.72
C SER A 231 -5.67 -8.73 17.64
N ARG A 232 -4.82 -8.95 16.65
CA ARG A 232 -4.66 -8.05 15.49
C ARG A 232 -5.43 -8.56 14.30
N LYS A 233 -6.37 -7.76 13.81
CA LYS A 233 -7.20 -8.10 12.65
C LYS A 233 -7.17 -7.00 11.60
N LEU A 234 -7.13 -7.42 10.34
CA LEU A 234 -7.32 -6.55 9.18
C LEU A 234 -8.71 -6.82 8.60
N TYR A 235 -9.51 -5.77 8.51
CA TYR A 235 -10.86 -5.81 7.95
C TYR A 235 -10.82 -5.30 6.52
N LEU A 236 -11.15 -6.17 5.57
CA LEU A 236 -11.20 -5.88 4.14
C LEU A 236 -12.55 -6.28 3.54
N THR A 237 -12.79 -5.75 2.36
CA THR A 237 -13.89 -6.19 1.48
C THR A 237 -13.30 -6.74 0.20
N SER A 238 -13.97 -7.67 -0.45
CA SER A 238 -13.78 -8.02 -1.85
C SER A 238 -14.94 -7.49 -2.67
N ASP A 239 -14.68 -7.03 -3.88
CA ASP A 239 -15.75 -6.52 -4.75
C ASP A 239 -16.71 -7.66 -5.17
N SER A 240 -16.20 -8.90 -5.26
CA SER A 240 -17.01 -10.11 -5.32
C SER A 240 -16.36 -11.25 -4.56
N MET A 241 -17.19 -12.07 -3.93
CA MET A 241 -16.78 -13.31 -3.26
C MET A 241 -17.77 -14.42 -3.62
N GLU A 242 -17.27 -15.53 -4.12
CA GLU A 242 -18.04 -16.73 -4.43
C GLU A 242 -17.42 -17.90 -3.66
N LEU A 243 -18.26 -18.68 -2.95
CA LEU A 243 -17.87 -19.89 -2.25
C LEU A 243 -18.39 -21.09 -3.02
N GLU A 244 -17.50 -21.90 -3.50
CA GLU A 244 -17.78 -23.21 -4.09
C GLU A 244 -17.14 -24.29 -3.22
N LYS A 245 -17.47 -25.57 -3.44
CA LYS A 245 -16.94 -26.67 -2.63
C LYS A 245 -15.42 -26.60 -2.50
N GLY A 246 -14.92 -26.28 -1.30
CA GLY A 246 -13.49 -26.21 -0.97
C GLY A 246 -12.73 -25.06 -1.61
N THR A 247 -13.39 -24.12 -2.28
CA THR A 247 -12.74 -23.00 -2.95
C THR A 247 -13.44 -21.68 -2.65
N VAL A 248 -12.64 -20.63 -2.37
CA VAL A 248 -13.10 -19.24 -2.32
C VAL A 248 -12.55 -18.48 -3.52
N LYS A 249 -13.43 -17.92 -4.34
CA LYS A 249 -13.08 -17.02 -5.44
C LYS A 249 -13.24 -15.58 -4.98
N LEU A 250 -12.16 -14.82 -5.01
CA LEU A 250 -12.13 -13.42 -4.61
C LEU A 250 -11.76 -12.55 -5.80
N LEU A 251 -12.57 -11.54 -6.04
CA LEU A 251 -12.43 -10.67 -7.20
C LEU A 251 -12.29 -9.21 -6.75
N GLU A 252 -11.30 -8.52 -7.31
CA GLU A 252 -11.14 -7.06 -7.21
C GLU A 252 -11.33 -6.43 -8.58
N GLY A 253 -12.35 -5.59 -8.68
CA GLY A 253 -12.73 -4.91 -9.91
C GLY A 253 -12.16 -3.50 -10.00
N LYS A 254 -11.83 -3.08 -11.21
CA LYS A 254 -11.54 -1.67 -11.54
C LYS A 254 -12.17 -1.32 -12.88
N ASN A 255 -12.89 -0.22 -12.87
CA ASN A 255 -13.61 0.27 -14.05
C ASN A 255 -13.11 1.65 -14.48
N THR A 256 -13.18 1.92 -15.78
CA THR A 256 -13.04 3.27 -16.31
C THR A 256 -14.10 3.54 -17.37
N SER A 257 -14.80 4.65 -17.22
CA SER A 257 -15.79 5.12 -18.20
C SER A 257 -15.17 5.95 -19.33
N SER A 258 -13.94 6.44 -19.13
CA SER A 258 -13.27 7.38 -20.05
C SER A 258 -12.07 6.81 -20.77
N GLY A 259 -11.57 5.65 -20.34
CA GLY A 259 -10.36 5.02 -20.89
C GLY A 259 -10.64 3.64 -21.49
N LYS A 260 -9.71 3.17 -22.32
CA LYS A 260 -9.75 1.81 -22.87
C LYS A 260 -9.70 0.74 -21.78
N TYR A 261 -8.93 1.01 -20.72
CA TYR A 261 -8.79 0.20 -19.51
C TYR A 261 -8.38 1.09 -18.33
N PRO A 262 -8.55 0.64 -17.08
CA PRO A 262 -8.23 1.43 -15.89
C PRO A 262 -6.78 1.90 -15.84
N VAL A 263 -6.56 3.08 -15.26
CA VAL A 263 -5.20 3.60 -15.10
C VAL A 263 -4.41 2.74 -14.10
N MET A 264 -3.10 2.67 -14.31
CA MET A 264 -2.22 1.82 -13.53
C MET A 264 -2.28 2.08 -12.00
N GLY A 265 -2.68 3.27 -11.58
CA GLY A 265 -2.89 3.58 -10.16
C GLY A 265 -4.00 2.76 -9.54
N ASP A 266 -5.12 2.61 -10.24
CA ASP A 266 -6.29 1.86 -9.76
C ASP A 266 -6.01 0.35 -9.81
N VAL A 267 -5.32 -0.11 -10.86
CA VAL A 267 -4.90 -1.51 -10.97
C VAL A 267 -3.99 -1.92 -9.82
N LYS A 268 -3.08 -1.05 -9.42
CA LYS A 268 -2.19 -1.29 -8.26
C LYS A 268 -2.98 -1.52 -6.96
N ASP A 269 -4.07 -0.81 -6.78
CA ASP A 269 -4.94 -0.98 -5.61
C ASP A 269 -5.57 -2.37 -5.55
N ALA A 270 -6.09 -2.84 -6.68
CA ALA A 270 -6.64 -4.18 -6.78
C ALA A 270 -5.57 -5.25 -6.50
N LEU A 271 -4.40 -5.12 -7.13
CA LEU A 271 -3.31 -6.09 -6.94
C LEU A 271 -2.84 -6.17 -5.48
N ILE A 272 -2.70 -5.07 -4.78
CA ILE A 272 -2.31 -5.09 -3.36
C ILE A 272 -3.31 -5.89 -2.53
N LYS A 273 -4.60 -5.68 -2.71
CA LYS A 273 -5.63 -6.43 -2.00
C LYS A 273 -5.54 -7.92 -2.31
N LEU A 274 -5.45 -8.28 -3.60
CA LEU A 274 -5.32 -9.66 -4.02
C LEU A 274 -4.06 -10.33 -3.48
N MET A 275 -2.96 -9.61 -3.38
CA MET A 275 -1.73 -10.14 -2.76
C MET A 275 -1.87 -10.36 -1.25
N ILE A 276 -2.59 -9.48 -0.55
CA ILE A 276 -2.92 -9.71 0.86
C ILE A 276 -3.77 -10.99 0.98
N PHE A 277 -4.77 -11.15 0.13
CA PHE A 277 -5.59 -12.37 0.12
C PHE A 277 -4.76 -13.61 -0.22
N ARG A 278 -3.82 -13.50 -1.15
CA ARG A 278 -2.93 -14.60 -1.49
C ARG A 278 -2.07 -15.07 -0.32
N SER A 279 -1.54 -14.12 0.46
CA SER A 279 -0.68 -14.42 1.61
C SER A 279 -1.44 -14.85 2.88
N SER A 280 -2.78 -14.89 2.84
CA SER A 280 -3.62 -15.26 3.96
C SER A 280 -4.24 -16.63 3.73
N ASP A 281 -4.42 -17.40 4.80
CA ASP A 281 -5.18 -18.64 4.75
C ASP A 281 -6.67 -18.33 4.92
N PHE A 282 -7.50 -19.10 4.25
CA PHE A 282 -8.95 -18.94 4.28
C PHE A 282 -9.58 -20.20 4.83
N GLU A 283 -10.46 -20.00 5.81
CA GLU A 283 -11.22 -21.07 6.44
C GLU A 283 -12.70 -20.69 6.45
N PHE A 284 -13.54 -21.66 6.18
CA PHE A 284 -14.98 -21.54 6.30
C PHE A 284 -15.56 -22.79 6.97
N GLU A 285 -16.30 -22.59 8.07
CA GLU A 285 -16.89 -23.68 8.86
C GLU A 285 -15.88 -24.76 9.31
N GLY A 286 -14.61 -24.35 9.55
CA GLY A 286 -13.55 -25.25 10.00
C GLY A 286 -12.83 -26.01 8.88
N GLU A 287 -13.15 -25.72 7.61
CA GLU A 287 -12.48 -26.29 6.46
C GLU A 287 -11.61 -25.22 5.76
N GLU A 288 -10.35 -25.58 5.46
CA GLU A 288 -9.44 -24.75 4.69
C GLU A 288 -9.91 -24.64 3.24
N LEU A 289 -9.88 -23.46 2.69
CA LEU A 289 -10.34 -23.18 1.34
C LEU A 289 -9.17 -22.90 0.38
N GLU A 290 -9.22 -23.53 -0.80
CA GLU A 290 -8.40 -23.14 -1.93
C GLU A 290 -8.80 -21.73 -2.41
N LYS A 291 -7.82 -20.91 -2.80
CA LYS A 291 -8.04 -19.53 -3.26
C LYS A 291 -7.97 -19.42 -4.76
N LYS A 292 -8.97 -18.76 -5.36
CA LYS A 292 -8.93 -18.24 -6.73
C LYS A 292 -9.02 -16.74 -6.70
N LEU A 293 -7.96 -16.06 -7.15
CA LEU A 293 -7.86 -14.60 -7.10
C LEU A 293 -8.01 -14.03 -8.51
N VAL A 294 -8.88 -13.03 -8.65
CA VAL A 294 -9.20 -12.42 -9.96
C VAL A 294 -9.03 -10.92 -9.90
N CYS A 295 -8.18 -10.37 -10.78
CA CYS A 295 -8.10 -8.96 -11.08
C CYS A 295 -8.98 -8.67 -12.30
N TYR A 296 -10.12 -7.99 -12.08
CA TYR A 296 -11.13 -7.77 -13.10
C TYR A 296 -11.10 -6.31 -13.57
N LEU A 297 -10.75 -6.10 -14.83
CA LEU A 297 -10.62 -4.78 -15.42
C LEU A 297 -11.71 -4.55 -16.47
N THR A 298 -12.36 -3.40 -16.40
CA THR A 298 -13.35 -3.01 -17.42
C THR A 298 -13.05 -1.62 -17.96
N GLY A 299 -13.22 -1.47 -19.23
CA GLY A 299 -13.05 -0.21 -19.95
C GLY A 299 -14.15 0.00 -20.98
N ASN A 300 -14.11 1.15 -21.65
CA ASN A 300 -15.16 1.56 -22.60
C ASN A 300 -15.02 0.98 -24.02
N GLN A 301 -14.00 0.16 -24.28
CA GLN A 301 -13.74 -0.45 -25.59
C GLN A 301 -13.52 -1.96 -25.47
N ASN A 302 -14.10 -2.72 -26.38
CA ASN A 302 -14.06 -4.19 -26.30
C ASN A 302 -12.84 -4.84 -26.96
N ASP A 303 -12.30 -4.26 -28.03
CA ASP A 303 -11.21 -4.87 -28.82
C ASP A 303 -9.86 -4.19 -28.54
N VAL A 304 -9.43 -4.26 -27.28
CA VAL A 304 -8.18 -3.63 -26.81
C VAL A 304 -7.15 -4.64 -26.29
N GLU A 305 -7.39 -5.92 -26.50
CA GLU A 305 -6.57 -6.97 -25.90
C GLU A 305 -5.11 -6.93 -26.36
N ASP A 306 -4.86 -6.83 -27.66
CA ASP A 306 -3.50 -6.78 -28.20
C ASP A 306 -2.75 -5.53 -27.74
N GLU A 307 -3.42 -4.37 -27.74
CA GLU A 307 -2.85 -3.13 -27.23
C GLU A 307 -2.55 -3.24 -25.72
N PHE A 308 -3.45 -3.84 -24.95
CA PHE A 308 -3.27 -4.06 -23.53
C PHE A 308 -2.08 -4.99 -23.27
N ARG A 309 -1.95 -6.11 -23.99
CA ARG A 309 -0.82 -7.04 -23.88
C ARG A 309 0.52 -6.34 -24.14
N ASN A 310 0.58 -5.51 -25.17
CA ASN A 310 1.78 -4.78 -25.50
C ASN A 310 2.14 -3.72 -24.45
N ASN A 311 1.16 -2.96 -23.98
CA ASN A 311 1.38 -1.85 -23.06
C ASN A 311 1.49 -2.26 -21.59
N CYS A 312 0.87 -3.39 -21.21
CA CYS A 312 0.73 -3.83 -19.82
C CYS A 312 1.45 -5.15 -19.54
N LYS A 313 2.45 -5.54 -20.33
CA LYS A 313 3.20 -6.78 -20.15
C LYS A 313 3.66 -7.00 -18.69
N SER A 314 4.20 -5.96 -18.04
CA SER A 314 4.64 -6.06 -16.65
C SER A 314 3.50 -6.38 -15.67
N LEU A 315 2.26 -5.98 -15.97
CA LEU A 315 1.09 -6.32 -15.16
C LEU A 315 0.70 -7.78 -15.37
N ILE A 316 0.75 -8.25 -16.61
CA ILE A 316 0.45 -9.65 -16.95
C ILE A 316 1.45 -10.57 -16.27
N ASP A 317 2.75 -10.26 -16.40
CA ASP A 317 3.83 -10.99 -15.74
C ASP A 317 3.64 -11.02 -14.21
N GLU A 318 3.18 -9.90 -13.64
CA GLU A 318 2.92 -9.74 -12.22
C GLU A 318 1.75 -10.61 -11.73
N CYS A 319 0.64 -10.58 -12.45
CA CYS A 319 -0.53 -11.40 -12.14
C CYS A 319 -0.18 -12.89 -12.24
N SER A 320 0.54 -13.28 -13.30
CA SER A 320 0.98 -14.66 -13.50
C SER A 320 1.91 -15.14 -12.38
N ALA A 321 2.88 -14.32 -11.97
CA ALA A 321 3.83 -14.68 -10.89
C ALA A 321 3.16 -14.83 -9.51
N ASN A 322 1.96 -14.28 -9.34
CA ASN A 322 1.21 -14.30 -8.09
C ASN A 322 -0.07 -15.14 -8.15
N ASP A 323 -0.24 -16.01 -9.15
CA ASP A 323 -1.43 -16.83 -9.35
C ASP A 323 -2.74 -16.02 -9.34
N ILE A 324 -2.69 -14.82 -9.91
CA ILE A 324 -3.84 -13.95 -10.05
C ILE A 324 -4.36 -14.01 -11.49
N GLU A 325 -5.57 -14.48 -11.67
CA GLU A 325 -6.24 -14.43 -12.97
C GLU A 325 -6.52 -12.98 -13.36
N LEU A 326 -6.06 -12.57 -14.54
CA LEU A 326 -6.30 -11.25 -15.07
C LEU A 326 -7.41 -11.30 -16.12
N VAL A 327 -8.48 -10.56 -15.89
CA VAL A 327 -9.62 -10.46 -16.80
C VAL A 327 -9.75 -9.03 -17.30
N LEU A 328 -9.88 -8.84 -18.61
CA LEU A 328 -10.15 -7.56 -19.24
C LEU A 328 -11.41 -7.66 -20.09
N ASN A 329 -12.43 -6.85 -19.78
CA ASN A 329 -13.69 -6.82 -20.51
C ASN A 329 -14.29 -8.25 -20.71
N ARG A 330 -14.32 -9.05 -19.63
CA ARG A 330 -14.82 -10.44 -19.60
C ARG A 330 -13.93 -11.46 -20.33
N ARG A 331 -12.76 -11.11 -20.82
CA ARG A 331 -11.81 -12.03 -21.47
C ARG A 331 -10.60 -12.26 -20.55
N ILE A 332 -10.21 -13.52 -20.39
CA ILE A 332 -9.02 -13.88 -19.61
C ILE A 332 -7.77 -13.52 -20.42
N ILE A 333 -6.88 -12.76 -19.77
CA ILE A 333 -5.59 -12.36 -20.32
C ILE A 333 -4.50 -13.28 -19.79
N LYS A 334 -3.87 -14.00 -20.68
CA LYS A 334 -2.77 -14.93 -20.35
C LYS A 334 -1.45 -14.38 -20.88
#